data_fcf5445f120fffa0ed14392b6ebee41e
#
_entry.id   fcf5445f120fffa0ed14392b6ebee41e
#
_cell.length_a   1.000
_cell.length_b   1.000
_cell.length_c   1.000
_cell.angle_alpha   90.00
_cell.angle_beta   90.00
_cell.angle_gamma   90.00
#
_symmetry.space_group_name_H-M   'P 1'
#
loop_
_entity.id
_entity.type
_entity.pdbx_description
1 polymer ?
#
loop_
_entity_poly.entity_id
_entity_poly.type
_entity_poly.pdbx_seq_one_letter_code
_entity_poly.pdbx_strand_id
1 'polypeptide(L)'
;MAKKQTYGNDSIKSLKGADRVRLRPAVIFGSDGLDGCEHAIFEILSNSIDEARQGYGKEITVTRYADHSVEVEDHGRGIPVDYNTKEERYNWELVFCEMYAGGKYNNDSGENYEYSLGLNGLG
;
A
#
# COMPACT_ATOMS: atom_id res chain seq x y z
N MET A 1 20.91 -28.88 -20.84
CA MET A 1 20.87 -29.37 -19.45
C MET A 1 20.59 -28.20 -18.50
N ALA A 2 19.48 -28.29 -17.79
CA ALA A 2 19.21 -27.32 -16.74
C ALA A 2 20.26 -27.46 -15.64
N LYS A 3 20.96 -26.37 -15.32
CA LYS A 3 21.87 -26.33 -14.15
C LYS A 3 21.07 -26.68 -12.92
N LYS A 4 21.46 -27.73 -12.21
CA LYS A 4 20.88 -28.08 -10.92
C LYS A 4 21.15 -26.94 -9.95
N GLN A 5 20.10 -26.23 -9.52
CA GLN A 5 20.24 -25.13 -8.59
C GLN A 5 20.64 -25.71 -7.22
N THR A 6 21.80 -25.32 -6.71
CA THR A 6 22.27 -25.75 -5.39
C THR A 6 21.48 -25.01 -4.32
N TYR A 7 20.82 -25.74 -3.46
CA TYR A 7 20.13 -25.15 -2.31
C TYR A 7 21.17 -24.87 -1.20
N GLY A 8 21.49 -23.60 -1.03
CA GLY A 8 22.46 -23.13 -0.04
C GLY A 8 22.21 -21.67 0.36
N ASN A 9 23.11 -21.08 1.12
CA ASN A 9 22.95 -19.68 1.59
C ASN A 9 22.73 -18.69 0.45
N ASP A 10 23.38 -18.89 -0.70
CA ASP A 10 23.25 -18.03 -1.86
C ASP A 10 21.88 -18.13 -2.58
N SER A 11 21.14 -19.20 -2.32
CA SER A 11 19.81 -19.40 -2.89
C SER A 11 18.69 -18.69 -2.09
N ILE A 12 19.01 -18.24 -0.89
CA ILE A 12 18.07 -17.56 -0.01
C ILE A 12 18.27 -16.06 -0.16
N LYS A 13 17.23 -15.39 -0.65
CA LYS A 13 17.23 -13.94 -0.89
C LYS A 13 16.14 -13.26 -0.08
N SER A 14 16.49 -12.13 0.52
CA SER A 14 15.53 -11.24 1.14
C SER A 14 14.97 -10.29 0.08
N LEU A 15 13.66 -10.32 -0.11
CA LEU A 15 12.95 -9.41 -1.01
C LEU A 15 12.26 -8.33 -0.18
N LYS A 16 12.45 -7.07 -0.57
CA LYS A 16 11.86 -5.91 0.11
C LYS A 16 11.01 -5.09 -0.85
N GLY A 17 9.96 -4.48 -0.28
CA GLY A 17 9.15 -3.49 -0.98
C GLY A 17 8.57 -4.00 -2.30
N ALA A 18 8.72 -3.19 -3.32
CA ALA A 18 8.13 -3.42 -4.64
C ALA A 18 8.59 -4.73 -5.31
N ASP A 19 9.79 -5.19 -5.03
CA ASP A 19 10.31 -6.43 -5.64
C ASP A 19 9.55 -7.67 -5.17
N ARG A 20 9.11 -7.67 -3.91
CA ARG A 20 8.25 -8.73 -3.39
C ARG A 20 6.92 -8.78 -4.13
N VAL A 21 6.34 -7.61 -4.39
CA VAL A 21 5.07 -7.50 -5.13
C VAL A 21 5.24 -7.95 -6.57
N ARG A 22 6.28 -7.48 -7.24
CA ARG A 22 6.56 -7.84 -8.65
C ARG A 22 6.79 -9.32 -8.86
N LEU A 23 7.46 -9.97 -7.91
CA LEU A 23 7.76 -11.39 -8.02
C LEU A 23 6.52 -12.26 -7.85
N ARG A 24 5.63 -11.89 -6.93
CA ARG A 24 4.45 -12.69 -6.60
C ARG A 24 3.22 -11.82 -6.38
N PRO A 25 2.73 -11.16 -7.43
CA PRO A 25 1.56 -10.27 -7.30
C PRO A 25 0.32 -11.01 -6.82
N ALA A 26 0.13 -12.27 -7.20
CA ALA A 26 -1.02 -13.07 -6.79
C ALA A 26 -1.06 -13.32 -5.27
N VAL A 27 0.09 -13.44 -4.63
CA VAL A 27 0.16 -13.61 -3.16
C VAL A 27 -0.27 -12.33 -2.44
N ILE A 28 0.09 -11.18 -2.98
CA ILE A 28 -0.19 -9.87 -2.38
C ILE A 28 -1.64 -9.43 -2.68
N PHE A 29 -2.08 -9.56 -3.93
CA PHE A 29 -3.38 -9.05 -4.40
C PHE A 29 -4.42 -10.14 -4.67
N GLY A 30 -4.09 -11.41 -4.39
CA GLY A 30 -4.99 -12.53 -4.59
C GLY A 30 -5.10 -13.02 -6.03
N SER A 31 -4.56 -12.28 -7.01
CA SER A 31 -4.57 -12.60 -8.44
C SER A 31 -3.48 -11.81 -9.15
N ASP A 32 -2.94 -12.38 -10.22
CA ASP A 32 -2.02 -11.70 -11.15
C ASP A 32 -2.74 -11.17 -12.40
N GLY A 33 -4.05 -11.31 -12.46
CA GLY A 33 -4.91 -10.84 -13.54
C GLY A 33 -5.71 -9.59 -13.19
N LEU A 34 -6.87 -9.41 -13.83
CA LEU A 34 -7.74 -8.26 -13.65
C LEU A 34 -8.25 -8.10 -12.21
N ASP A 35 -8.55 -9.20 -11.54
CA ASP A 35 -9.00 -9.16 -10.14
C ASP A 35 -7.92 -8.59 -9.22
N GLY A 36 -6.65 -8.89 -9.48
CA GLY A 36 -5.53 -8.30 -8.75
C GLY A 36 -5.39 -6.81 -9.01
N CYS A 37 -5.60 -6.36 -10.24
CA CYS A 37 -5.61 -4.94 -10.58
C CYS A 37 -6.75 -4.20 -9.88
N GLU A 38 -7.93 -4.79 -9.85
CA GLU A 38 -9.09 -4.24 -9.13
C GLU A 38 -8.80 -4.13 -7.63
N HIS A 39 -8.20 -5.14 -7.05
CA HIS A 39 -7.79 -5.12 -5.65
C HIS A 39 -6.78 -4.01 -5.37
N ALA A 40 -5.81 -3.80 -6.24
CA ALA A 40 -4.82 -2.73 -6.09
C ALA A 40 -5.49 -1.34 -6.10
N ILE A 41 -6.44 -1.11 -7.01
CA ILE A 41 -7.23 0.13 -7.05
C ILE A 41 -8.05 0.29 -5.76
N PHE A 42 -8.65 -0.79 -5.29
CA PHE A 42 -9.43 -0.79 -4.04
C PHE A 42 -8.57 -0.41 -2.83
N GLU A 43 -7.34 -0.89 -2.75
CA GLU A 43 -6.41 -0.53 -1.67
C GLU A 43 -6.13 0.99 -1.65
N ILE A 44 -5.95 1.59 -2.81
CA ILE A 44 -5.73 3.04 -2.93
C ILE A 44 -7.00 3.81 -2.57
N LEU A 45 -8.14 3.40 -3.13
CA LEU A 45 -9.43 4.02 -2.86
C LEU A 45 -9.82 3.94 -1.38
N SER A 46 -9.50 2.85 -0.72
CA SER A 46 -9.78 2.64 0.70
C SER A 46 -9.15 3.71 1.58
N ASN A 47 -7.95 4.17 1.24
CA ASN A 47 -7.29 5.25 1.98
C ASN A 47 -8.11 6.56 1.90
N SER A 48 -8.63 6.89 0.73
CA SER A 48 -9.47 8.07 0.54
C SER A 48 -10.82 7.94 1.25
N ILE A 49 -11.41 6.75 1.23
CA ILE A 49 -12.67 6.47 1.94
C ILE A 49 -12.46 6.58 3.45
N ASP A 50 -11.36 6.08 3.97
CA ASP A 50 -11.05 6.18 5.40
C ASP A 50 -10.91 7.64 5.85
N GLU A 51 -10.29 8.50 5.04
CA GLU A 51 -10.23 9.93 5.31
C GLU A 51 -11.64 10.56 5.33
N ALA A 52 -12.48 10.24 4.36
CA ALA A 52 -13.85 10.74 4.31
C ALA A 52 -14.69 10.27 5.50
N ARG A 53 -14.53 9.02 5.93
CA ARG A 53 -15.21 8.46 7.11
C ARG A 53 -14.81 9.14 8.41
N GLN A 54 -13.59 9.67 8.49
CA GLN A 54 -13.13 10.46 9.62
C GLN A 54 -13.59 11.92 9.55
N GLY A 55 -14.32 12.31 8.52
CA GLY A 55 -14.84 13.65 8.32
C GLY A 55 -13.94 14.57 7.50
N TYR A 56 -12.91 14.06 6.88
CA TYR A 56 -11.96 14.84 6.09
C TYR A 56 -12.17 14.60 4.58
N GLY A 57 -12.79 15.58 3.95
CA GLY A 57 -13.18 15.51 2.55
C GLY A 57 -14.54 14.83 2.36
N LYS A 58 -15.28 15.29 1.35
CA LYS A 58 -16.63 14.79 1.04
C LYS A 58 -16.75 14.24 -0.36
N GLU A 59 -15.74 14.49 -1.19
CA GLU A 59 -15.76 14.12 -2.60
C GLU A 59 -14.50 13.32 -2.93
N ILE A 60 -14.71 12.18 -3.56
CA ILE A 60 -13.64 11.31 -4.06
C ILE A 60 -13.90 11.11 -5.55
N THR A 61 -12.90 11.41 -6.36
CA THR A 61 -12.99 11.24 -7.80
C THR A 61 -12.07 10.11 -8.26
N VAL A 62 -12.64 9.14 -8.97
CA VAL A 62 -11.88 8.05 -9.59
C VAL A 62 -11.92 8.23 -11.09
N THR A 63 -10.78 8.37 -11.72
CA THR A 63 -10.66 8.58 -13.16
C THR A 63 -9.87 7.44 -13.80
N ARG A 64 -10.44 6.84 -14.82
CA ARG A 64 -9.75 5.88 -15.67
C ARG A 64 -9.38 6.55 -16.98
N TYR A 65 -8.10 6.55 -17.31
CA TYR A 65 -7.58 7.16 -18.53
C TYR A 65 -7.52 6.16 -19.70
N ALA A 66 -7.41 6.68 -20.90
CA ALA A 66 -7.36 5.87 -22.12
C ALA A 66 -6.11 4.94 -22.18
N ASP A 67 -5.03 5.30 -21.50
CA ASP A 67 -3.84 4.48 -21.38
C ASP A 67 -3.93 3.38 -20.30
N HIS A 68 -5.12 3.19 -19.75
CA HIS A 68 -5.45 2.25 -18.68
C HIS A 68 -4.90 2.62 -17.28
N SER A 69 -4.33 3.80 -17.12
CA SER A 69 -4.01 4.31 -15.79
C SER A 69 -5.27 4.71 -15.03
N VAL A 70 -5.17 4.72 -13.70
CA VAL A 70 -6.27 5.11 -12.81
C VAL A 70 -5.77 6.15 -11.83
N GLU A 71 -6.55 7.20 -11.64
CA GLU A 71 -6.29 8.25 -10.66
C GLU A 71 -7.40 8.24 -9.60
N VAL A 72 -7.00 8.34 -8.35
CA VAL A 72 -7.92 8.55 -7.23
C VAL A 72 -7.54 9.87 -6.59
N GLU A 73 -8.49 10.80 -6.55
CA GLU A 73 -8.33 12.11 -5.94
C GLU A 73 -9.30 12.28 -4.77
N ASP A 74 -8.79 12.68 -3.63
CA ASP A 74 -9.60 13.08 -2.50
C ASP A 74 -9.23 14.48 -2.01
N HIS A 75 -10.00 15.00 -1.06
CA HIS A 75 -9.79 16.29 -0.42
C HIS A 75 -9.58 16.12 1.08
N GLY A 76 -8.90 15.04 1.46
CA GLY A 76 -8.53 14.75 2.84
C GLY A 76 -7.39 15.64 3.36
N ARG A 77 -6.86 15.25 4.51
CA ARG A 77 -5.76 15.99 5.17
C ARG A 77 -4.44 15.90 4.44
N GLY A 78 -4.30 14.93 3.57
CA GLY A 78 -3.01 14.57 3.01
C GLY A 78 -2.19 13.71 3.97
N ILE A 79 -0.94 13.48 3.62
CA ILE A 79 -0.01 12.64 4.36
C ILE A 79 1.12 13.52 4.88
N PRO A 80 1.50 13.43 6.17
CA PRO A 80 2.67 14.14 6.66
C PRO A 80 3.93 13.61 5.98
N VAL A 81 4.73 14.52 5.41
CA VAL A 81 5.93 14.18 4.63
C VAL A 81 7.23 14.57 5.34
N ASP A 82 7.13 15.12 6.54
CA ASP A 82 8.24 15.61 7.33
C ASP A 82 9.17 14.47 7.80
N TYR A 83 10.32 14.87 8.34
CA TYR A 83 11.25 13.93 8.93
C TYR A 83 10.72 13.36 10.25
N ASN A 84 10.70 12.05 10.34
CA ASN A 84 10.25 11.34 11.53
C ASN A 84 11.45 10.97 12.41
N THR A 85 11.56 11.63 13.55
CA THR A 85 12.69 11.43 14.47
C THR A 85 12.70 10.06 15.15
N LYS A 86 11.53 9.44 15.33
CA LYS A 86 11.42 8.11 15.93
C LYS A 86 11.92 7.01 14.99
N GLU A 87 11.65 7.16 13.71
CA GLU A 87 12.04 6.20 12.68
C GLU A 87 13.35 6.56 11.99
N GLU A 88 13.89 7.75 12.26
CA GLU A 88 15.11 8.30 11.65
C GLU A 88 15.03 8.36 10.13
N ARG A 89 13.83 8.62 9.58
CA ARG A 89 13.56 8.72 8.14
C ARG A 89 12.45 9.73 7.87
N TYR A 90 12.34 10.12 6.61
CA TYR A 90 11.21 10.92 6.17
C TYR A 90 9.93 10.10 6.11
N ASN A 91 8.81 10.70 6.50
CA ASN A 91 7.51 10.02 6.45
C ASN A 91 7.12 9.57 5.05
N TRP A 92 7.50 10.33 4.01
CA TRP A 92 7.21 9.92 2.63
C TRP A 92 7.89 8.59 2.25
N GLU A 93 9.09 8.33 2.76
CA GLU A 93 9.76 7.05 2.56
C GLU A 93 8.98 5.89 3.19
N LEU A 94 8.52 6.11 4.42
CA LEU A 94 7.74 5.12 5.15
C LEU A 94 6.41 4.82 4.46
N VAL A 95 5.70 5.84 4.03
CA VAL A 95 4.35 5.69 3.47
C VAL A 95 4.37 5.17 2.03
N PHE A 96 5.29 5.66 1.20
CA PHE A 96 5.29 5.33 -0.23
C PHE A 96 6.28 4.23 -0.62
N CYS A 97 7.29 3.97 0.20
CA CYS A 97 8.37 3.05 -0.16
C CYS A 97 8.41 1.79 0.71
N GLU A 98 7.68 1.75 1.81
CA GLU A 98 7.63 0.59 2.69
C GLU A 98 6.22 0.02 2.78
N MET A 99 6.13 -1.32 2.65
CA MET A 99 4.87 -2.03 2.83
C MET A 99 4.48 -2.08 4.31
N TYR A 100 3.16 -2.04 4.54
CA TYR A 100 2.57 -2.17 5.88
C TYR A 100 2.92 -1.03 6.83
N ALA A 101 3.41 0.10 6.32
CA ALA A 101 3.60 1.33 7.09
C ALA A 101 2.36 2.23 6.98
N GLY A 102 2.13 3.07 7.99
CA GLY A 102 1.05 4.04 7.96
C GLY A 102 0.62 4.49 9.35
N GLY A 103 0.14 5.72 9.45
CA GLY A 103 -0.29 6.34 10.70
C GLY A 103 -1.63 5.84 11.24
N LYS A 104 -2.39 5.09 10.43
CA LYS A 104 -3.71 4.56 10.80
C LYS A 104 -3.65 3.19 11.50
N TYR A 105 -2.45 2.63 11.68
CA TYR A 105 -2.22 1.34 12.32
C TYR A 105 -1.79 1.45 13.79
N ASN A 106 -2.12 2.56 14.44
CA ASN A 106 -1.77 2.76 15.85
C ASN A 106 -2.71 1.94 16.74
N ASN A 107 -2.20 0.86 17.30
CA ASN A 107 -2.95 -0.05 18.16
C ASN A 107 -3.27 0.52 19.54
N ASP A 108 -2.59 1.59 19.96
CA ASP A 108 -2.71 2.13 21.32
C ASP A 108 -4.07 2.80 21.58
N SER A 109 -4.75 3.27 20.53
CA SER A 109 -6.07 3.89 20.66
C SER A 109 -7.25 2.97 20.30
N GLY A 110 -7.01 1.90 19.56
CA GLY A 110 -8.05 0.95 19.13
C GLY A 110 -9.10 1.53 18.18
N GLU A 111 -9.38 2.82 18.27
CA GLU A 111 -10.45 3.48 17.53
C GLU A 111 -10.19 3.59 16.02
N ASN A 112 -8.97 3.92 15.62
CA ASN A 112 -8.63 4.07 14.21
C ASN A 112 -8.54 2.73 13.47
N TYR A 113 -8.14 1.69 14.16
CA TYR A 113 -8.00 0.34 13.58
C TYR A 113 -9.36 -0.29 13.26
N GLU A 114 -10.33 -0.11 14.16
CA GLU A 114 -11.65 -0.74 14.06
C GLU A 114 -12.48 -0.24 12.88
N TYR A 115 -12.25 1.01 12.45
CA TYR A 115 -13.02 1.66 11.39
C TYR A 115 -12.25 1.85 10.07
N SER A 116 -10.99 1.42 10.01
CA SER A 116 -10.18 1.59 8.81
C SER A 116 -10.43 0.46 7.81
N LEU A 117 -10.60 0.81 6.53
CA LEU A 117 -10.69 -0.12 5.42
C LEU A 117 -9.31 -0.50 4.87
N GLY A 118 -8.35 0.40 4.96
CA GLY A 118 -6.99 0.20 4.46
C GLY A 118 -6.07 -0.43 5.49
N LEU A 119 -6.28 -1.70 5.82
CA LEU A 119 -5.54 -2.40 6.88
C LEU A 119 -4.19 -2.96 6.45
N ASN A 120 -3.94 -3.10 5.15
CA ASN A 120 -2.78 -3.84 4.66
C ASN A 120 -1.54 -2.97 4.39
N GLY A 121 -1.68 -1.65 4.32
CA GLY A 121 -0.57 -0.76 4.01
C GLY A 121 0.05 -0.99 2.63
N LEU A 122 -0.75 -1.42 1.66
CA LEU A 122 -0.34 -1.74 0.30
C LEU A 122 -0.61 -0.60 -0.70
N GLY A 123 -1.58 0.23 -0.38
CA GLY A 123 -2.05 1.31 -1.25
C GLY A 123 -1.21 2.56 -1.23
#